data_5dec125d525347d2d283e0a58e519444
#
_entry.id   5dec125d525347d2d283e0a58e519444
#
_cell.length_a   1.000
_cell.length_b   1.000
_cell.length_c   1.000
_cell.angle_alpha   90.00
_cell.angle_beta   90.00
_cell.angle_gamma   90.00
#
_symmetry.space_group_name_H-M   'P 1'
#
loop_
_entity.id
_entity.type
_entity.pdbx_description
1 polymer ?
#
loop_
_entity_poly.entity_id
_entity_poly.type
_entity_poly.pdbx_seq_one_letter_code
_entity_poly.pdbx_strand_id
1 'polypeptide(L)'
;RLRVIPAKNDVSRLTPLRAERVQFAATGIGSFLAQEGASDFGTRRWGPQKLRLIMMSWSNTNTVVVAATKDTGVKTVQDLAGKRVVWVIGAPALNMNMEGVLAFGDLDWSDVVRVEVGGQKAAMQGLIDGTIDAAIASTNTSALYQLAGSPRGLYFIPKPHDDVAGWRRMNLKAPWIKPTIGTVGVDLSAENPLEGGGYGYPILITYAIRDEQMVYDLTKLLHINYDEYKDAHSSGIGFAMERQIFDWIVPYHDGAVRYFKEIGVWNEEHERHNFSLIKRQEVLGVAWDEFIKNDIADESFYDEWMRARFVALNEAGMDTVWTD
;
A
#
# COMPACT_ATOMS: atom_id res chain seq x y z
N ARG A 1 -3.54 23.60 -17.15
CA ARG A 1 -4.37 23.69 -15.93
C ARG A 1 -4.81 22.29 -15.52
N LEU A 2 -4.51 21.87 -14.30
CA LEU A 2 -5.00 20.62 -13.73
C LEU A 2 -6.43 20.82 -13.20
N ARG A 3 -7.30 19.82 -13.48
CA ARG A 3 -8.63 19.70 -12.87
C ARG A 3 -8.63 18.46 -11.97
N VAL A 4 -8.87 18.66 -10.69
CA VAL A 4 -8.94 17.58 -9.70
C VAL A 4 -10.41 17.17 -9.50
N ILE A 5 -10.67 15.85 -9.53
CA ILE A 5 -11.98 15.25 -9.24
C ILE A 5 -11.82 14.40 -7.97
N PRO A 6 -12.53 14.70 -6.88
CA PRO A 6 -12.44 13.92 -5.66
C PRO A 6 -13.08 12.54 -5.84
N ALA A 7 -12.52 11.53 -5.16
CA ALA A 7 -13.02 10.16 -5.14
C ALA A 7 -12.93 9.57 -3.72
N LYS A 8 -13.80 8.59 -3.40
CA LYS A 8 -13.96 8.06 -2.04
C LYS A 8 -13.04 6.86 -1.73
N ASN A 9 -12.75 6.03 -2.74
CA ASN A 9 -11.98 4.80 -2.61
C ASN A 9 -11.25 4.46 -3.92
N ASP A 10 -10.46 3.41 -3.94
CA ASP A 10 -9.63 3.05 -5.10
C ASP A 10 -10.46 2.69 -6.32
N VAL A 11 -11.58 1.98 -6.18
CA VAL A 11 -12.49 1.68 -7.30
C VAL A 11 -13.04 2.97 -7.91
N SER A 12 -13.47 3.92 -7.08
CA SER A 12 -13.99 5.21 -7.55
C SER A 12 -12.92 6.11 -8.19
N ARG A 13 -11.64 5.93 -7.85
CA ARG A 13 -10.49 6.60 -8.48
C ARG A 13 -10.13 5.97 -9.82
N LEU A 14 -10.12 4.63 -9.90
CA LEU A 14 -9.73 3.92 -11.11
C LEU A 14 -10.85 3.84 -12.16
N THR A 15 -12.12 3.88 -11.76
CA THR A 15 -13.25 3.85 -12.71
C THR A 15 -13.17 4.97 -13.77
N PRO A 16 -13.02 6.26 -13.43
CA PRO A 16 -12.87 7.31 -14.43
C PRO A 16 -11.54 7.24 -15.19
N LEU A 17 -10.47 6.73 -14.56
CA LEU A 17 -9.17 6.53 -15.22
C LEU A 17 -9.29 5.46 -16.32
N ARG A 18 -9.91 4.31 -16.01
CA ARG A 18 -10.18 3.22 -16.96
C ARG A 18 -11.09 3.65 -18.11
N ALA A 19 -12.06 4.52 -17.82
CA ALA A 19 -12.98 5.08 -18.81
C ALA A 19 -12.39 6.28 -19.57
N GLU A 20 -11.10 6.56 -19.42
CA GLU A 20 -10.36 7.68 -20.02
C GLU A 20 -10.95 9.08 -19.77
N ARG A 21 -11.83 9.20 -18.76
CA ARG A 21 -12.43 10.48 -18.34
C ARG A 21 -11.46 11.37 -17.58
N VAL A 22 -10.43 10.75 -16.99
CA VAL A 22 -9.26 11.41 -16.38
C VAL A 22 -8.00 10.74 -16.92
N GLN A 23 -6.90 11.48 -16.99
CA GLN A 23 -5.63 11.00 -17.50
C GLN A 23 -4.78 10.33 -16.42
N PHE A 24 -4.96 10.77 -15.17
CA PHE A 24 -4.15 10.36 -14.02
C PHE A 24 -5.04 10.16 -12.80
N ALA A 25 -4.57 9.35 -11.85
CA ALA A 25 -5.21 9.21 -10.55
C ALA A 25 -4.15 9.22 -9.44
N ALA A 26 -4.53 9.74 -8.27
CA ALA A 26 -3.75 9.62 -7.05
C ALA A 26 -4.39 8.53 -6.18
N THR A 27 -3.64 7.50 -5.85
CA THR A 27 -4.11 6.34 -5.08
C THR A 27 -3.04 5.87 -4.08
N GLY A 28 -3.24 4.71 -3.48
CA GLY A 28 -2.28 4.00 -2.64
C GLY A 28 -2.01 2.60 -3.17
N ILE A 29 -1.97 1.62 -2.27
CA ILE A 29 -1.76 0.19 -2.61
C ILE A 29 -2.89 -0.39 -3.47
N GLY A 30 -4.03 0.29 -3.59
CA GLY A 30 -5.08 -0.06 -4.55
C GLY A 30 -4.58 -0.15 -5.99
N SER A 31 -3.48 0.53 -6.35
CA SER A 31 -2.80 0.35 -7.63
C SER A 31 -2.24 -1.07 -7.80
N PHE A 32 -1.63 -1.61 -6.77
CA PHE A 32 -1.12 -2.99 -6.76
C PHE A 32 -2.28 -3.99 -6.77
N LEU A 33 -3.30 -3.80 -5.94
CA LEU A 33 -4.48 -4.67 -5.93
C LEU A 33 -5.15 -4.73 -7.30
N ALA A 34 -5.26 -3.59 -7.97
CA ALA A 34 -5.81 -3.52 -9.32
C ALA A 34 -4.88 -4.20 -10.36
N GLN A 35 -3.56 -4.03 -10.25
CA GLN A 35 -2.59 -4.76 -11.08
C GLN A 35 -2.76 -6.27 -10.96
N GLU A 36 -2.94 -6.76 -9.75
CA GLU A 36 -3.06 -8.19 -9.47
C GLU A 36 -4.47 -8.76 -9.75
N GLY A 37 -5.47 -7.91 -10.01
CA GLY A 37 -6.87 -8.32 -10.06
C GLY A 37 -7.36 -8.89 -8.73
N ALA A 38 -6.91 -8.33 -7.62
CA ALA A 38 -7.20 -8.82 -6.27
C ALA A 38 -8.19 -7.90 -5.54
N SER A 39 -8.82 -8.41 -4.47
CA SER A 39 -9.83 -7.69 -3.68
C SER A 39 -10.96 -7.16 -4.56
N ASP A 40 -11.36 -5.90 -4.45
CA ASP A 40 -12.43 -5.25 -5.24
C ASP A 40 -12.18 -5.31 -6.76
N PHE A 41 -10.97 -5.64 -7.20
CA PHE A 41 -10.59 -5.79 -8.59
C PHE A 41 -10.58 -7.23 -9.10
N GLY A 42 -10.81 -8.22 -8.22
CA GLY A 42 -10.96 -9.64 -8.56
C GLY A 42 -12.37 -9.99 -9.03
N THR A 43 -12.97 -9.20 -9.88
CA THR A 43 -14.35 -9.36 -10.35
C THR A 43 -14.42 -9.41 -11.88
N ARG A 44 -15.48 -10.01 -12.44
CA ARG A 44 -15.71 -10.07 -13.90
C ARG A 44 -15.60 -8.71 -14.58
N ARG A 45 -15.93 -7.64 -13.86
CA ARG A 45 -15.88 -6.28 -14.38
C ARG A 45 -14.45 -5.74 -14.47
N TRP A 46 -13.55 -6.18 -13.60
CA TRP A 46 -12.25 -5.58 -13.46
C TRP A 46 -11.13 -6.48 -14.00
N GLY A 47 -10.74 -7.51 -13.30
CA GLY A 47 -9.54 -8.28 -13.57
C GLY A 47 -8.24 -7.49 -13.42
N PRO A 48 -7.09 -8.09 -13.73
CA PRO A 48 -5.78 -7.45 -13.67
C PRO A 48 -5.69 -6.21 -14.58
N GLN A 49 -5.10 -5.13 -14.05
CA GLN A 49 -4.99 -3.85 -14.74
C GLN A 49 -3.54 -3.52 -15.08
N LYS A 50 -3.27 -3.10 -16.34
CA LYS A 50 -1.94 -2.66 -16.78
C LYS A 50 -1.66 -1.22 -16.35
N LEU A 51 -1.56 -1.01 -15.04
CA LEU A 51 -1.25 0.28 -14.45
C LEU A 51 0.23 0.62 -14.55
N ARG A 52 0.53 1.91 -14.52
CA ARG A 52 1.88 2.49 -14.52
C ARG A 52 1.99 3.58 -13.48
N LEU A 53 3.09 3.56 -12.75
CA LEU A 53 3.48 4.60 -11.81
C LEU A 53 4.10 5.79 -12.54
N ILE A 54 3.88 6.98 -12.01
CA ILE A 54 4.49 8.22 -12.48
C ILE A 54 5.48 8.73 -11.45
N MET A 55 4.99 9.05 -10.27
CA MET A 55 5.74 9.44 -9.07
C MET A 55 4.94 9.06 -7.83
N MET A 56 5.61 8.95 -6.70
CA MET A 56 4.94 8.74 -5.42
C MET A 56 5.43 9.74 -4.38
N SER A 57 4.58 9.98 -3.40
CA SER A 57 5.01 10.68 -2.19
C SER A 57 5.52 9.67 -1.17
N TRP A 58 6.81 9.70 -0.87
CA TRP A 58 7.43 8.91 0.17
C TRP A 58 7.93 9.80 1.31
N SER A 59 7.15 9.89 2.38
CA SER A 59 7.60 10.54 3.60
C SER A 59 8.18 9.48 4.54
N ASN A 60 9.49 9.41 4.61
CA ASN A 60 10.19 8.46 5.48
C ASN A 60 10.14 8.84 6.97
N THR A 61 9.39 9.86 7.33
CA THR A 61 9.21 10.32 8.72
C THR A 61 7.90 9.84 9.35
N ASN A 62 6.96 9.38 8.51
CA ASN A 62 5.69 8.79 8.94
C ASN A 62 5.71 7.29 8.65
N THR A 63 5.41 6.46 9.64
CA THR A 63 5.34 5.02 9.45
C THR A 63 3.92 4.51 9.57
N VAL A 64 3.64 3.41 8.87
CA VAL A 64 2.47 2.57 9.13
C VAL A 64 2.79 1.72 10.35
N VAL A 65 2.01 1.89 11.40
CA VAL A 65 2.22 1.25 12.69
C VAL A 65 0.99 0.48 13.13
N VAL A 66 1.20 -0.44 14.07
CA VAL A 66 0.13 -0.86 14.96
C VAL A 66 0.22 -0.01 16.23
N ALA A 67 -0.83 0.78 16.46
CA ALA A 67 -1.06 1.49 17.70
C ALA A 67 -1.77 0.54 18.67
N ALA A 68 -1.14 0.24 19.80
CA ALA A 68 -1.71 -0.54 20.89
C ALA A 68 -1.91 0.37 22.10
N THR A 69 -2.75 -0.07 23.02
CA THR A 69 -2.95 0.64 24.31
C THR A 69 -2.00 0.11 25.37
N LYS A 70 -1.40 1.02 26.17
CA LYS A 70 -0.38 0.65 27.17
C LYS A 70 -0.89 -0.31 28.25
N ASP A 71 -2.18 -0.24 28.59
CA ASP A 71 -2.85 -1.10 29.57
C ASP A 71 -2.92 -2.57 29.16
N THR A 72 -2.75 -2.89 27.87
CA THR A 72 -2.73 -4.27 27.36
C THR A 72 -1.42 -4.99 27.59
N GLY A 73 -0.34 -4.26 27.90
CA GLY A 73 1.01 -4.79 28.08
C GLY A 73 1.72 -5.22 26.82
N VAL A 74 1.11 -5.04 25.61
CA VAL A 74 1.68 -5.39 24.32
C VAL A 74 2.96 -4.59 24.07
N LYS A 75 4.05 -5.27 23.68
CA LYS A 75 5.36 -4.68 23.36
C LYS A 75 5.86 -5.10 21.98
N THR A 76 5.53 -6.29 21.54
CA THR A 76 5.93 -6.87 20.26
C THR A 76 4.70 -7.26 19.43
N VAL A 77 4.91 -7.60 18.17
CA VAL A 77 3.80 -8.10 17.32
C VAL A 77 3.27 -9.43 17.85
N GLN A 78 4.12 -10.29 18.37
CA GLN A 78 3.75 -11.59 18.96
C GLN A 78 2.78 -11.45 20.14
N ASP A 79 2.87 -10.35 20.90
CA ASP A 79 1.97 -10.09 22.02
C ASP A 79 0.53 -9.77 21.61
N LEU A 80 0.28 -9.62 20.28
CA LEU A 80 -1.08 -9.47 19.74
C LEU A 80 -1.90 -10.75 19.81
N ALA A 81 -1.29 -11.91 20.03
CA ALA A 81 -2.01 -13.17 20.22
C ALA A 81 -3.10 -13.03 21.30
N GLY A 82 -4.33 -13.39 20.95
CA GLY A 82 -5.51 -13.25 21.80
C GLY A 82 -6.00 -11.83 22.07
N LYS A 83 -5.37 -10.78 21.53
CA LYS A 83 -5.83 -9.39 21.67
C LYS A 83 -6.93 -9.05 20.67
N ARG A 84 -7.73 -8.03 21.02
CA ARG A 84 -8.78 -7.49 20.15
C ARG A 84 -8.18 -6.58 19.10
N VAL A 85 -8.04 -7.11 17.89
CA VAL A 85 -7.43 -6.42 16.75
C VAL A 85 -8.51 -5.97 15.77
N VAL A 86 -8.41 -4.75 15.29
CA VAL A 86 -9.41 -4.15 14.40
C VAL A 86 -9.42 -4.80 13.01
N TRP A 87 -10.64 -5.01 12.51
CA TRP A 87 -10.94 -5.26 11.10
C TRP A 87 -11.85 -4.15 10.60
N VAL A 88 -11.46 -3.42 9.57
CA VAL A 88 -12.25 -2.31 9.03
C VAL A 88 -13.04 -2.78 7.81
N ILE A 89 -14.38 -2.81 7.96
CA ILE A 89 -15.30 -3.22 6.88
C ILE A 89 -15.14 -2.27 5.68
N GLY A 90 -14.97 -2.84 4.47
CA GLY A 90 -14.81 -2.06 3.24
C GLY A 90 -13.47 -1.31 3.10
N ALA A 91 -12.47 -1.66 3.91
CA ALA A 91 -11.13 -1.11 3.82
C ALA A 91 -10.06 -2.21 3.66
N PRO A 92 -10.05 -2.95 2.53
CA PRO A 92 -9.14 -4.07 2.30
C PRO A 92 -7.67 -3.69 2.49
N ALA A 93 -7.27 -2.51 2.05
CA ALA A 93 -5.91 -2.01 2.23
C ALA A 93 -5.45 -1.96 3.70
N LEU A 94 -6.32 -1.53 4.61
CA LEU A 94 -6.00 -1.50 6.05
C LEU A 94 -5.90 -2.91 6.63
N ASN A 95 -6.81 -3.79 6.23
CA ASN A 95 -6.84 -5.17 6.71
C ASN A 95 -5.63 -5.96 6.21
N MET A 96 -5.24 -5.77 4.95
CA MET A 96 -4.03 -6.39 4.38
C MET A 96 -2.75 -5.86 5.02
N ASN A 97 -2.69 -4.57 5.37
CA ASN A 97 -1.58 -4.04 6.15
C ASN A 97 -1.49 -4.70 7.53
N MET A 98 -2.62 -4.91 8.21
CA MET A 98 -2.66 -5.61 9.49
C MET A 98 -2.25 -7.08 9.33
N GLU A 99 -2.73 -7.76 8.30
CA GLU A 99 -2.33 -9.13 7.97
C GLU A 99 -0.82 -9.25 7.78
N GLY A 100 -0.22 -8.32 7.03
CA GLY A 100 1.23 -8.25 6.90
C GLY A 100 1.94 -8.06 8.24
N VAL A 101 1.41 -7.19 9.12
CA VAL A 101 1.98 -7.00 10.46
C VAL A 101 1.82 -8.25 11.32
N LEU A 102 0.67 -8.91 11.33
CA LEU A 102 0.49 -10.18 12.04
C LEU A 102 1.50 -11.22 11.57
N ALA A 103 1.67 -11.38 10.24
CA ALA A 103 2.66 -12.27 9.66
C ALA A 103 4.10 -11.93 10.07
N PHE A 104 4.46 -10.66 10.29
CA PHE A 104 5.74 -10.28 10.88
C PHE A 104 5.99 -11.03 12.18
N GLY A 105 5.00 -11.07 13.06
CA GLY A 105 5.04 -11.75 14.36
C GLY A 105 4.77 -13.26 14.30
N ASP A 106 4.72 -13.85 13.10
CA ASP A 106 4.33 -15.27 12.91
C ASP A 106 2.90 -15.57 13.41
N LEU A 107 2.00 -14.62 13.22
CA LEU A 107 0.58 -14.69 13.55
C LEU A 107 -0.28 -14.52 12.30
N ASP A 108 -1.53 -14.94 12.41
CA ASP A 108 -2.59 -14.66 11.45
C ASP A 108 -3.88 -14.19 12.13
N TRP A 109 -4.96 -14.03 11.34
CA TRP A 109 -6.24 -13.57 11.88
C TRP A 109 -6.90 -14.57 12.83
N SER A 110 -6.51 -15.85 12.84
CA SER A 110 -7.04 -16.86 13.79
C SER A 110 -6.39 -16.76 15.18
N ASP A 111 -5.23 -16.12 15.29
CA ASP A 111 -4.50 -15.96 16.55
C ASP A 111 -5.00 -14.74 17.36
N VAL A 112 -5.86 -13.90 16.78
CA VAL A 112 -6.34 -12.66 17.39
C VAL A 112 -7.88 -12.64 17.48
N VAL A 113 -8.42 -11.81 18.37
CA VAL A 113 -9.86 -11.54 18.41
C VAL A 113 -10.18 -10.42 17.43
N ARG A 114 -10.71 -10.76 16.25
CA ARG A 114 -11.08 -9.79 15.23
C ARG A 114 -12.29 -8.97 15.65
N VAL A 115 -12.14 -7.63 15.70
CA VAL A 115 -13.23 -6.70 16.01
C VAL A 115 -13.57 -5.89 14.76
N GLU A 116 -14.76 -6.07 14.23
CA GLU A 116 -15.24 -5.40 13.03
C GLU A 116 -15.79 -4.00 13.33
N VAL A 117 -15.36 -3.03 12.54
CA VAL A 117 -15.80 -1.63 12.63
C VAL A 117 -16.08 -1.03 11.25
N GLY A 118 -16.98 -0.04 11.20
CA GLY A 118 -17.41 0.58 9.95
C GLY A 118 -16.42 1.60 9.34
N GLY A 119 -15.21 1.79 9.90
CA GLY A 119 -14.24 2.72 9.36
C GLY A 119 -13.12 3.08 10.34
N GLN A 120 -12.07 3.74 9.81
CA GLN A 120 -10.86 4.10 10.59
C GLN A 120 -11.17 4.98 11.81
N LYS A 121 -12.15 5.91 11.70
CA LYS A 121 -12.56 6.72 12.84
C LYS A 121 -13.12 5.87 13.99
N ALA A 122 -13.93 4.87 13.67
CA ALA A 122 -14.48 3.94 14.67
C ALA A 122 -13.37 3.05 15.28
N ALA A 123 -12.36 2.65 14.48
CA ALA A 123 -11.20 1.92 14.97
C ALA A 123 -10.44 2.73 16.02
N MET A 124 -10.14 3.99 15.73
CA MET A 124 -9.42 4.88 16.66
C MET A 124 -10.25 5.14 17.93
N GLN A 125 -11.56 5.33 17.78
CA GLN A 125 -12.45 5.51 18.94
C GLN A 125 -12.47 4.25 19.80
N GLY A 126 -12.51 3.07 19.19
CA GLY A 126 -12.49 1.78 19.91
C GLY A 126 -11.23 1.55 20.74
N LEU A 127 -10.06 2.06 20.31
CA LEU A 127 -8.85 2.08 21.12
C LEU A 127 -9.05 2.92 22.40
N ILE A 128 -9.66 4.11 22.26
CA ILE A 128 -9.92 5.02 23.39
C ILE A 128 -10.96 4.43 24.35
N ASP A 129 -12.05 3.87 23.82
CA ASP A 129 -13.17 3.33 24.61
C ASP A 129 -12.91 1.95 25.20
N GLY A 130 -11.80 1.29 24.80
CA GLY A 130 -11.43 -0.02 25.33
C GLY A 130 -12.16 -1.20 24.71
N THR A 131 -12.79 -1.04 23.54
CA THR A 131 -13.37 -2.13 22.75
C THR A 131 -12.35 -2.81 21.84
N ILE A 132 -11.25 -2.13 21.53
CA ILE A 132 -10.12 -2.57 20.69
C ILE A 132 -8.84 -2.41 21.49
N ASP A 133 -7.87 -3.31 21.29
CA ASP A 133 -6.57 -3.28 21.93
C ASP A 133 -5.47 -2.79 20.99
N ALA A 134 -5.60 -3.08 19.69
CA ALA A 134 -4.64 -2.71 18.67
C ALA A 134 -5.31 -2.39 17.33
N ALA A 135 -4.81 -1.38 16.63
CA ALA A 135 -5.28 -0.96 15.31
C ALA A 135 -4.14 -0.44 14.45
N ILE A 136 -4.27 -0.64 13.12
CA ILE A 136 -3.33 -0.05 12.15
C ILE A 136 -3.58 1.45 12.02
N ALA A 137 -2.51 2.23 11.99
CA ALA A 137 -2.56 3.68 11.85
C ALA A 137 -1.26 4.21 11.21
N SER A 138 -1.22 5.49 10.87
CA SER A 138 0.02 6.22 10.64
C SER A 138 0.44 6.91 11.93
N THR A 139 1.74 7.02 12.20
CA THR A 139 2.27 7.63 13.44
C THR A 139 1.77 9.05 13.68
N ASN A 140 1.42 9.79 12.62
CA ASN A 140 0.89 11.16 12.67
C ASN A 140 -0.64 11.25 12.70
N THR A 141 -1.35 10.13 12.90
CA THR A 141 -2.83 10.13 13.01
C THR A 141 -3.27 10.94 14.21
N SER A 142 -4.11 11.97 14.00
CA SER A 142 -4.52 12.92 15.05
C SER A 142 -5.20 12.26 16.26
N ALA A 143 -5.99 11.19 16.04
CA ALA A 143 -6.65 10.46 17.13
C ALA A 143 -5.66 9.76 18.09
N LEU A 144 -4.42 9.49 17.66
CA LEU A 144 -3.40 8.88 18.52
C LEU A 144 -2.89 9.84 19.60
N TYR A 145 -2.95 11.16 19.37
CA TYR A 145 -2.67 12.16 20.40
C TYR A 145 -3.74 12.13 21.51
N GLN A 146 -5.00 11.90 21.15
CA GLN A 146 -6.09 11.73 22.11
C GLN A 146 -5.91 10.42 22.90
N LEU A 147 -5.57 9.32 22.21
CA LEU A 147 -5.27 8.04 22.88
C LEU A 147 -4.10 8.17 23.87
N ALA A 148 -3.04 8.86 23.48
CA ALA A 148 -1.88 9.09 24.35
C ALA A 148 -2.24 9.85 25.63
N GLY A 149 -3.18 10.82 25.53
CA GLY A 149 -3.71 11.56 26.67
C GLY A 149 -4.79 10.84 27.47
N SER A 150 -5.26 9.68 27.03
CA SER A 150 -6.27 8.88 27.72
C SER A 150 -5.65 8.01 28.84
N PRO A 151 -6.47 7.50 29.79
CA PRO A 151 -5.97 6.57 30.83
C PRO A 151 -5.35 5.28 30.25
N ARG A 152 -5.75 4.87 29.04
CA ARG A 152 -5.23 3.68 28.38
C ARG A 152 -3.81 3.87 27.80
N GLY A 153 -3.46 5.12 27.47
CA GLY A 153 -2.17 5.48 26.87
C GLY A 153 -1.94 4.84 25.50
N LEU A 154 -0.91 5.32 24.79
CA LEU A 154 -0.52 4.84 23.47
C LEU A 154 0.83 4.11 23.54
N TYR A 155 0.95 2.99 22.85
CA TYR A 155 2.19 2.32 22.54
C TYR A 155 2.26 2.01 21.03
N PHE A 156 3.34 2.39 20.37
CA PHE A 156 3.62 1.97 19.01
C PHE A 156 4.42 0.67 19.03
N ILE A 157 3.90 -0.37 18.39
CA ILE A 157 4.61 -1.65 18.29
C ILE A 157 5.71 -1.52 17.24
N PRO A 158 7.00 -1.65 17.61
CA PRO A 158 8.09 -1.59 16.66
C PRO A 158 8.13 -2.82 15.77
N LYS A 159 8.75 -2.66 14.59
CA LYS A 159 9.17 -3.74 13.70
C LYS A 159 10.67 -3.61 13.49
N PRO A 160 11.50 -4.26 14.32
CA PRO A 160 12.95 -4.18 14.24
C PRO A 160 13.45 -4.47 12.82
N HIS A 161 14.32 -3.63 12.28
CA HIS A 161 14.79 -3.75 10.90
C HIS A 161 15.77 -4.90 10.70
N ASP A 162 16.39 -5.39 11.78
CA ASP A 162 17.27 -6.55 11.81
C ASP A 162 16.51 -7.90 11.91
N ASP A 163 15.19 -7.89 12.16
CA ASP A 163 14.37 -9.11 12.09
C ASP A 163 14.06 -9.48 10.63
N VAL A 164 15.08 -9.99 9.93
CA VAL A 164 14.98 -10.40 8.53
C VAL A 164 13.87 -11.42 8.30
N ALA A 165 13.67 -12.35 9.25
CA ALA A 165 12.64 -13.38 9.13
C ALA A 165 11.24 -12.78 9.25
N GLY A 166 11.03 -11.87 10.18
CA GLY A 166 9.78 -11.12 10.33
C GLY A 166 9.44 -10.31 9.08
N TRP A 167 10.41 -9.56 8.55
CA TRP A 167 10.24 -8.80 7.31
C TRP A 167 9.91 -9.69 6.10
N ARG A 168 10.56 -10.88 6.00
CA ARG A 168 10.25 -11.84 4.94
C ARG A 168 8.79 -12.31 5.03
N ARG A 169 8.32 -12.73 6.22
CA ARG A 169 6.93 -13.15 6.43
C ARG A 169 5.95 -12.03 6.09
N MET A 170 6.22 -10.81 6.58
CA MET A 170 5.41 -9.63 6.29
C MET A 170 5.29 -9.35 4.79
N ASN A 171 6.41 -9.41 4.06
CA ASN A 171 6.43 -9.09 2.64
C ASN A 171 5.76 -10.15 1.76
N LEU A 172 5.57 -11.37 2.23
CA LEU A 172 4.74 -12.38 1.55
C LEU A 172 3.24 -11.98 1.55
N LYS A 173 2.80 -11.19 2.53
CA LYS A 173 1.42 -10.72 2.65
C LYS A 173 1.24 -9.26 2.23
N ALA A 174 2.24 -8.42 2.49
CA ALA A 174 2.21 -6.98 2.24
C ALA A 174 3.54 -6.48 1.61
N PRO A 175 3.84 -6.83 0.34
CA PRO A 175 5.13 -6.55 -0.30
C PRO A 175 5.41 -5.05 -0.49
N TRP A 176 4.38 -4.22 -0.38
CA TRP A 176 4.50 -2.76 -0.46
C TRP A 176 5.10 -2.12 0.79
N ILE A 177 5.14 -2.82 1.94
CA ILE A 177 5.67 -2.24 3.18
C ILE A 177 7.19 -2.42 3.19
N LYS A 178 7.90 -1.30 3.26
CA LYS A 178 9.36 -1.23 3.34
C LYS A 178 9.79 -0.75 4.74
N PRO A 179 10.95 -1.16 5.26
CA PRO A 179 11.51 -0.63 6.50
C PRO A 179 11.59 0.90 6.49
N THR A 180 11.15 1.55 7.56
CA THR A 180 11.08 3.01 7.67
C THR A 180 11.28 3.44 9.11
N ILE A 181 12.04 4.51 9.33
CA ILE A 181 12.24 5.12 10.64
C ILE A 181 11.22 6.23 10.84
N GLY A 182 10.34 6.07 11.82
CA GLY A 182 9.35 7.07 12.21
C GLY A 182 9.95 8.09 13.16
N THR A 183 9.92 9.38 12.78
CA THR A 183 10.37 10.49 13.61
C THR A 183 9.28 11.53 13.83
N VAL A 184 8.08 11.31 13.26
CA VAL A 184 6.93 12.19 13.38
C VAL A 184 5.74 11.42 13.96
N GLY A 185 5.22 11.86 15.07
CA GLY A 185 4.11 11.24 15.79
C GLY A 185 4.19 11.53 17.29
N VAL A 186 3.29 10.91 18.06
CA VAL A 186 3.27 11.05 19.53
C VAL A 186 4.56 10.49 20.10
N ASP A 187 5.28 11.30 20.88
CA ASP A 187 6.56 10.96 21.54
C ASP A 187 7.67 10.51 20.58
N LEU A 188 7.54 10.78 19.27
CA LEU A 188 8.55 10.46 18.26
C LEU A 188 9.34 11.71 17.86
N SER A 189 10.65 11.54 17.69
CA SER A 189 11.57 12.57 17.20
C SER A 189 12.79 11.91 16.53
N ALA A 190 13.73 12.69 16.06
CA ALA A 190 15.01 12.18 15.57
C ALA A 190 15.84 11.49 16.67
N GLU A 191 15.68 11.94 17.94
CA GLU A 191 16.37 11.39 19.12
C GLU A 191 15.61 10.18 19.71
N ASN A 192 14.31 10.06 19.44
CA ASN A 192 13.45 8.95 19.86
C ASN A 192 12.68 8.37 18.67
N PRO A 193 13.38 7.74 17.71
CA PRO A 193 12.77 7.21 16.50
C PRO A 193 12.06 5.87 16.75
N LEU A 194 11.14 5.52 15.85
CA LEU A 194 10.47 4.23 15.81
C LEU A 194 10.91 3.43 14.59
N GLU A 195 11.46 2.25 14.78
CA GLU A 195 11.61 1.27 13.70
C GLU A 195 10.25 0.71 13.31
N GLY A 196 9.82 1.03 12.13
CA GLY A 196 8.51 0.66 11.60
C GLY A 196 8.57 0.27 10.14
N GLY A 197 7.42 0.29 9.48
CA GLY A 197 7.30 0.10 8.05
C GLY A 197 6.48 1.21 7.42
N GLY A 198 6.63 1.41 6.13
CA GLY A 198 5.88 2.41 5.40
C GLY A 198 5.79 2.08 3.91
N TYR A 199 5.03 2.87 3.20
CA TYR A 199 4.92 2.84 1.74
C TYR A 199 4.56 4.22 1.18
N GLY A 200 4.82 4.42 -0.11
CA GLY A 200 4.50 5.69 -0.77
C GLY A 200 3.00 5.97 -0.79
N TYR A 201 2.61 7.18 -0.40
CA TYR A 201 1.23 7.66 -0.46
C TYR A 201 1.16 9.20 -0.44
N PRO A 202 0.43 9.85 -1.36
CA PRO A 202 -0.24 9.25 -2.53
C PRO A 202 0.73 8.79 -3.62
N ILE A 203 0.24 7.87 -4.46
CA ILE A 203 0.93 7.36 -5.64
C ILE A 203 0.20 7.87 -6.87
N LEU A 204 0.91 8.55 -7.78
CA LEU A 204 0.35 8.99 -9.05
C LEU A 204 0.49 7.89 -10.09
N ILE A 205 -0.63 7.52 -10.69
CA ILE A 205 -0.73 6.42 -11.65
C ILE A 205 -1.46 6.82 -12.92
N THR A 206 -1.22 6.04 -13.96
CA THR A 206 -1.98 6.02 -15.21
C THR A 206 -2.04 4.61 -15.78
N TYR A 207 -2.68 4.41 -16.93
CA TYR A 207 -2.60 3.16 -17.70
C TYR A 207 -1.40 3.14 -18.63
N ALA A 208 -0.91 1.94 -18.97
CA ALA A 208 0.24 1.71 -19.88
C ALA A 208 0.06 2.35 -21.26
N ILE A 209 -1.19 2.50 -21.72
CA ILE A 209 -1.53 3.08 -23.05
C ILE A 209 -1.51 4.61 -23.06
N ARG A 210 -1.25 5.27 -21.94
CA ARG A 210 -1.21 6.74 -21.91
C ARG A 210 -0.07 7.26 -22.79
N ASP A 211 -0.32 8.40 -23.42
CA ASP A 211 0.69 9.08 -24.24
C ASP A 211 1.98 9.33 -23.46
N GLU A 212 3.09 8.85 -23.99
CA GLU A 212 4.41 8.89 -23.35
C GLU A 212 4.87 10.32 -23.09
N GLN A 213 4.64 11.22 -24.07
CA GLN A 213 5.05 12.61 -23.93
C GLN A 213 4.28 13.32 -22.82
N MET A 214 2.98 13.04 -22.71
CA MET A 214 2.15 13.60 -21.64
C MET A 214 2.63 13.17 -20.25
N VAL A 215 3.03 11.91 -20.09
CA VAL A 215 3.56 11.39 -18.80
C VAL A 215 4.94 11.97 -18.52
N TYR A 216 5.83 12.03 -19.53
CA TYR A 216 7.12 12.67 -19.40
C TYR A 216 6.98 14.13 -18.94
N ASP A 217 6.12 14.90 -19.60
CA ASP A 217 5.90 16.32 -19.27
C ASP A 217 5.37 16.50 -17.86
N LEU A 218 4.41 15.64 -17.42
CA LEU A 218 3.87 15.68 -16.05
C LEU A 218 4.97 15.36 -15.03
N THR A 219 5.77 14.31 -15.26
CA THR A 219 6.86 13.90 -14.36
C THR A 219 7.89 15.04 -14.22
N LYS A 220 8.28 15.63 -15.34
CA LYS A 220 9.20 16.77 -15.39
C LYS A 220 8.62 17.99 -14.66
N LEU A 221 7.36 18.34 -14.91
CA LEU A 221 6.70 19.48 -14.25
C LEU A 221 6.63 19.29 -12.73
N LEU A 222 6.32 18.10 -12.26
CA LEU A 222 6.30 17.79 -10.81
C LEU A 222 7.69 17.96 -10.19
N HIS A 223 8.74 17.52 -10.86
CA HIS A 223 10.09 17.64 -10.34
C HIS A 223 10.60 19.09 -10.35
N ILE A 224 10.52 19.79 -11.48
CA ILE A 224 11.10 21.15 -11.59
C ILE A 224 10.36 22.21 -10.77
N ASN A 225 9.07 21.98 -10.45
CA ASN A 225 8.26 22.89 -9.62
C ASN A 225 8.11 22.37 -8.18
N TYR A 226 8.94 21.43 -7.74
CA TYR A 226 8.82 20.81 -6.42
C TYR A 226 8.77 21.85 -5.29
N ASP A 227 9.59 22.87 -5.34
CA ASP A 227 9.66 23.93 -4.33
C ASP A 227 8.38 24.75 -4.21
N GLU A 228 7.55 24.81 -5.26
CA GLU A 228 6.30 25.58 -5.26
C GLU A 228 5.16 24.85 -4.51
N TYR A 229 5.23 23.51 -4.37
CA TYR A 229 4.14 22.74 -3.77
C TYR A 229 4.52 21.87 -2.57
N LYS A 230 5.81 21.66 -2.29
CA LYS A 230 6.28 20.76 -1.24
C LYS A 230 5.68 21.04 0.15
N ASP A 231 5.40 22.31 0.43
CA ASP A 231 4.87 22.78 1.72
C ASP A 231 3.34 22.95 1.74
N ALA A 232 2.67 22.70 0.61
CA ALA A 232 1.21 22.85 0.51
C ALA A 232 0.44 21.78 1.31
N HIS A 233 1.08 20.63 1.56
CA HIS A 233 0.52 19.54 2.38
C HIS A 233 1.67 18.70 2.95
N SER A 234 1.45 18.07 4.10
CA SER A 234 2.46 17.21 4.78
C SER A 234 3.02 16.07 3.90
N SER A 235 2.26 15.61 2.90
CA SER A 235 2.74 14.65 1.91
C SER A 235 3.53 15.28 0.75
N GLY A 236 3.54 16.60 0.62
CA GLY A 236 4.22 17.30 -0.48
C GLY A 236 5.72 17.03 -0.49
N ILE A 237 6.36 17.02 0.68
CA ILE A 237 7.79 16.73 0.83
C ILE A 237 8.21 15.36 0.29
N GLY A 238 7.28 14.40 0.25
CA GLY A 238 7.54 13.04 -0.21
C GLY A 238 7.72 12.93 -1.73
N PHE A 239 7.33 13.95 -2.51
CA PHE A 239 7.52 13.98 -3.96
C PHE A 239 8.93 14.43 -4.39
N ALA A 240 9.83 14.74 -3.45
CA ALA A 240 11.21 15.00 -3.77
C ALA A 240 11.85 13.84 -4.56
N MET A 241 12.74 14.14 -5.51
CA MET A 241 13.30 13.13 -6.40
C MET A 241 14.13 12.10 -5.64
N GLU A 242 14.89 12.53 -4.65
CA GLU A 242 15.69 11.67 -3.77
C GLU A 242 14.86 10.74 -2.87
N ARG A 243 13.54 10.93 -2.84
CA ARG A 243 12.59 10.11 -2.09
C ARG A 243 11.82 9.13 -2.97
N GLN A 244 12.03 9.11 -4.27
CA GLN A 244 11.36 8.15 -5.14
C GLN A 244 11.88 6.73 -4.90
N ILE A 245 10.97 5.75 -4.92
CA ILE A 245 11.27 4.32 -4.71
C ILE A 245 11.17 3.64 -6.07
N PHE A 246 12.30 3.41 -6.74
CA PHE A 246 12.33 2.84 -8.08
C PHE A 246 12.20 1.30 -8.10
N ASP A 247 12.34 0.64 -6.96
CA ASP A 247 12.08 -0.80 -6.75
C ASP A 247 10.65 -1.07 -6.23
N TRP A 248 9.68 -0.23 -6.63
CA TRP A 248 8.28 -0.38 -6.24
C TRP A 248 7.62 -1.59 -6.93
N ILE A 249 6.43 -1.97 -6.46
CA ILE A 249 5.70 -3.19 -6.88
C ILE A 249 4.74 -2.98 -8.06
N VAL A 250 4.62 -1.75 -8.57
CA VAL A 250 3.90 -1.40 -9.80
C VAL A 250 4.89 -0.75 -10.75
N PRO A 251 4.95 -1.16 -12.03
CA PRO A 251 5.95 -0.64 -12.96
C PRO A 251 5.73 0.84 -13.27
N TYR A 252 6.82 1.55 -13.49
CA TYR A 252 6.81 2.93 -13.95
C TYR A 252 6.41 3.04 -15.42
N HIS A 253 5.80 4.17 -15.78
CA HIS A 253 5.43 4.50 -17.15
C HIS A 253 6.67 4.91 -17.96
N ASP A 254 6.72 4.52 -19.25
CA ASP A 254 7.86 4.79 -20.13
C ASP A 254 8.22 6.29 -20.18
N GLY A 255 7.22 7.18 -20.19
CA GLY A 255 7.44 8.63 -20.14
C GLY A 255 8.11 9.10 -18.83
N ALA A 256 7.75 8.49 -17.68
CA ALA A 256 8.42 8.78 -16.41
C ALA A 256 9.84 8.23 -16.40
N VAL A 257 10.03 6.97 -16.84
CA VAL A 257 11.36 6.34 -16.98
C VAL A 257 12.28 7.16 -17.88
N ARG A 258 11.78 7.65 -19.02
CA ARG A 258 12.55 8.52 -19.92
C ARG A 258 13.06 9.77 -19.20
N TYR A 259 12.21 10.42 -18.42
CA TYR A 259 12.63 11.58 -17.63
C TYR A 259 13.64 11.21 -16.54
N PHE A 260 13.44 10.12 -15.82
CA PHE A 260 14.37 9.67 -14.79
C PHE A 260 15.75 9.29 -15.36
N LYS A 261 15.79 8.74 -16.58
CA LYS A 261 17.03 8.50 -17.32
C LYS A 261 17.71 9.81 -17.72
N GLU A 262 16.95 10.81 -18.19
CA GLU A 262 17.45 12.15 -18.55
C GLU A 262 18.19 12.83 -17.38
N ILE A 263 17.65 12.72 -16.18
CA ILE A 263 18.23 13.32 -14.98
C ILE A 263 19.21 12.39 -14.23
N GLY A 264 19.47 11.19 -14.74
CA GLY A 264 20.50 10.27 -14.24
C GLY A 264 20.13 9.52 -12.94
N VAL A 265 18.84 9.46 -12.55
CA VAL A 265 18.42 8.76 -11.33
C VAL A 265 17.92 7.34 -11.60
N TRP A 266 17.77 6.95 -12.87
CA TRP A 266 17.37 5.61 -13.30
C TRP A 266 18.57 4.79 -13.75
N ASN A 267 18.76 3.60 -13.20
CA ASN A 267 19.87 2.71 -13.49
C ASN A 267 19.42 1.36 -14.07
N GLU A 268 20.35 0.47 -14.37
CA GLU A 268 20.07 -0.85 -14.95
C GLU A 268 19.33 -1.79 -14.00
N GLU A 269 19.50 -1.64 -12.68
CA GLU A 269 18.77 -2.42 -11.69
C GLU A 269 17.30 -2.03 -11.69
N HIS A 270 17.00 -0.72 -11.69
CA HIS A 270 15.63 -0.20 -11.82
C HIS A 270 14.99 -0.66 -13.14
N GLU A 271 15.75 -0.68 -14.25
CA GLU A 271 15.27 -1.16 -15.54
C GLU A 271 14.87 -2.65 -15.49
N ARG A 272 15.73 -3.50 -14.93
CA ARG A 272 15.45 -4.94 -14.79
C ARG A 272 14.23 -5.18 -13.89
N HIS A 273 14.15 -4.45 -12.78
CA HIS A 273 13.02 -4.55 -11.87
C HIS A 273 11.71 -4.13 -12.56
N ASN A 274 11.71 -2.97 -13.21
CA ASN A 274 10.56 -2.44 -13.95
C ASN A 274 10.08 -3.42 -15.04
N PHE A 275 11.01 -4.00 -15.79
CA PHE A 275 10.72 -5.00 -16.80
C PHE A 275 10.08 -6.27 -16.20
N SER A 276 10.57 -6.73 -15.05
CA SER A 276 10.01 -7.91 -14.38
C SER A 276 8.53 -7.70 -13.97
N LEU A 277 8.19 -6.48 -13.53
CA LEU A 277 6.81 -6.12 -13.20
C LEU A 277 5.90 -6.02 -14.43
N ILE A 278 6.43 -5.54 -15.55
CA ILE A 278 5.70 -5.54 -16.83
C ILE A 278 5.40 -6.98 -17.27
N LYS A 279 6.39 -7.87 -17.17
CA LYS A 279 6.22 -9.30 -17.44
C LYS A 279 5.17 -9.95 -16.54
N ARG A 280 5.16 -9.58 -15.25
CA ARG A 280 4.13 -10.02 -14.31
C ARG A 280 2.73 -9.63 -14.78
N GLN A 281 2.53 -8.39 -15.24
CA GLN A 281 1.25 -7.94 -15.79
C GLN A 281 0.85 -8.70 -17.06
N GLU A 282 1.81 -9.10 -17.90
CA GLU A 282 1.55 -9.93 -19.08
C GLU A 282 1.05 -11.31 -18.68
N VAL A 283 1.74 -11.99 -17.73
CA VAL A 283 1.33 -13.30 -17.22
C VAL A 283 -0.08 -13.24 -16.63
N LEU A 284 -0.35 -12.24 -15.78
CA LEU A 284 -1.67 -12.05 -15.18
C LEU A 284 -2.75 -11.79 -16.24
N GLY A 285 -2.44 -11.00 -17.27
CA GLY A 285 -3.37 -10.72 -18.37
C GLY A 285 -3.72 -11.99 -19.15
N VAL A 286 -2.73 -12.81 -19.50
CA VAL A 286 -2.96 -14.10 -20.20
C VAL A 286 -3.78 -15.05 -19.33
N ALA A 287 -3.43 -15.18 -18.05
CA ALA A 287 -4.17 -16.03 -17.13
C ALA A 287 -5.64 -15.59 -16.99
N TRP A 288 -5.87 -14.28 -16.92
CA TRP A 288 -7.23 -13.72 -16.86
C TRP A 288 -8.04 -13.99 -18.13
N ASP A 289 -7.44 -13.77 -19.29
CA ASP A 289 -8.11 -13.97 -20.58
C ASP A 289 -8.53 -15.44 -20.80
N GLU A 290 -7.78 -16.40 -20.25
CA GLU A 290 -8.16 -17.80 -20.23
C GLU A 290 -9.21 -18.10 -19.15
N PHE A 291 -9.04 -17.54 -17.95
CA PHE A 291 -9.92 -17.78 -16.82
C PHE A 291 -11.36 -17.33 -17.09
N ILE A 292 -11.57 -16.15 -17.67
CA ILE A 292 -12.92 -15.59 -17.90
C ILE A 292 -13.72 -16.31 -18.97
N LYS A 293 -13.10 -17.20 -19.76
CA LYS A 293 -13.81 -18.06 -20.74
C LYS A 293 -14.60 -19.17 -20.06
N ASN A 294 -14.29 -19.50 -18.82
CA ASN A 294 -14.95 -20.56 -18.08
C ASN A 294 -16.28 -20.07 -17.49
N ASP A 295 -17.26 -20.98 -17.43
CA ASP A 295 -18.54 -20.71 -16.75
C ASP A 295 -18.37 -20.98 -15.25
N ILE A 296 -18.02 -19.94 -14.51
CA ILE A 296 -17.75 -20.00 -13.07
C ILE A 296 -18.88 -19.29 -12.33
N ALA A 297 -19.39 -19.91 -11.27
CA ALA A 297 -20.41 -19.31 -10.44
C ALA A 297 -19.90 -18.03 -9.73
N ASP A 298 -20.77 -17.02 -9.57
CA ASP A 298 -20.37 -15.74 -8.97
C ASP A 298 -19.86 -15.89 -7.54
N GLU A 299 -20.39 -16.84 -6.76
CA GLU A 299 -19.99 -17.11 -5.39
C GLU A 299 -18.55 -17.63 -5.25
N SER A 300 -18.06 -18.39 -6.25
CA SER A 300 -16.71 -18.95 -6.26
C SER A 300 -15.73 -18.16 -7.14
N PHE A 301 -16.21 -17.15 -7.87
CA PHE A 301 -15.45 -16.47 -8.92
C PHE A 301 -14.12 -15.90 -8.41
N TYR A 302 -14.14 -15.22 -7.27
CA TYR A 302 -12.93 -14.62 -6.69
C TYR A 302 -11.90 -15.68 -6.27
N ASP A 303 -12.35 -16.72 -5.57
CA ASP A 303 -11.46 -17.78 -5.09
C ASP A 303 -10.85 -18.58 -6.24
N GLU A 304 -11.67 -18.89 -7.27
CA GLU A 304 -11.17 -19.57 -8.47
C GLU A 304 -10.19 -18.70 -9.27
N TRP A 305 -10.44 -17.39 -9.36
CA TRP A 305 -9.48 -16.48 -9.96
C TRP A 305 -8.17 -16.44 -9.17
N MET A 306 -8.22 -16.34 -7.85
CA MET A 306 -7.01 -16.30 -7.03
C MET A 306 -6.18 -17.58 -7.15
N ARG A 307 -6.83 -18.75 -7.32
CA ARG A 307 -6.15 -20.02 -7.62
C ARG A 307 -5.52 -20.02 -9.02
N ALA A 308 -6.24 -19.57 -10.04
CA ALA A 308 -5.72 -19.47 -11.42
C ALA A 308 -4.53 -18.50 -11.48
N ARG A 309 -4.64 -17.37 -10.82
CA ARG A 309 -3.56 -16.39 -10.65
C ARG A 309 -2.33 -17.00 -9.98
N PHE A 310 -2.53 -17.75 -8.88
CA PHE A 310 -1.45 -18.42 -8.17
C PHE A 310 -0.71 -19.40 -9.09
N VAL A 311 -1.44 -20.26 -9.80
CA VAL A 311 -0.85 -21.23 -10.72
C VAL A 311 -0.03 -20.54 -11.80
N ALA A 312 -0.59 -19.53 -12.46
CA ALA A 312 0.09 -18.81 -13.54
C ALA A 312 1.39 -18.11 -13.09
N LEU A 313 1.39 -17.48 -11.92
CA LEU A 313 2.58 -16.83 -11.37
C LEU A 313 3.64 -17.85 -10.94
N ASN A 314 3.22 -18.95 -10.32
CA ASN A 314 4.12 -20.01 -9.89
C ASN A 314 4.79 -20.70 -11.10
N GLU A 315 4.04 -21.00 -12.16
CA GLU A 315 4.57 -21.57 -13.41
C GLU A 315 5.56 -20.62 -14.10
N ALA A 316 5.34 -19.32 -13.97
CA ALA A 316 6.24 -18.29 -14.48
C ALA A 316 7.47 -18.04 -13.57
N GLY A 317 7.59 -18.74 -12.43
CA GLY A 317 8.67 -18.54 -11.45
C GLY A 317 8.62 -17.17 -10.76
N MET A 318 7.42 -16.58 -10.66
CA MET A 318 7.19 -15.28 -10.05
C MET A 318 6.63 -15.42 -8.63
N ASP A 319 6.93 -14.42 -7.78
CA ASP A 319 6.38 -14.37 -6.44
C ASP A 319 4.84 -14.33 -6.48
N THR A 320 4.21 -15.29 -5.82
CA THR A 320 2.76 -15.46 -5.90
C THR A 320 1.99 -14.47 -5.05
N VAL A 321 2.58 -13.91 -3.98
CA VAL A 321 1.90 -13.05 -3.00
C VAL A 321 0.50 -13.58 -2.65
N TRP A 322 0.11 -13.71 -1.40
CA TRP A 322 -1.17 -14.32 -0.98
C TRP A 322 -1.31 -15.79 -1.41
N THR A 323 -0.35 -16.57 -1.02
CA THR A 323 -0.51 -18.03 -1.04
C THR A 323 -1.36 -18.42 0.14
N ASP A 324 -2.51 -18.92 -0.06
CA ASP A 324 -3.34 -19.42 0.77
C ASP A 324 -3.96 -20.00 1.64
#